data_836a5b158a2099ca0a6ef641bb5e653e
#
_entry.id   836a5b158a2099ca0a6ef641bb5e653e
#
_cell.length_a   1.000
_cell.length_b   1.000
_cell.length_c   1.000
_cell.angle_alpha   90.00
_cell.angle_beta   90.00
_cell.angle_gamma   90.00
#
_symmetry.space_group_name_H-M   'P 1'
#
loop_
_entity.id
_entity.type
_entity.pdbx_description
1 polymer ?
#
loop_
_entity_poly.entity_id
_entity_poly.type
_entity_poly.pdbx_seq_one_letter_code
_entity_poly.pdbx_strand_id
1 'polypeptide(L)'
;MYISQLIAADAVHQVFSGRNLTLALPAALSLFPAATPQQKGAAADLSYGTLRFYGEIGAYLTQLMEKPLTDERIYALLLVAVYQLLHDKADSFTVVNQAVHAVSQLKRPTAKSWAKGLVNGILRNFLRQKDQLIHKLKMNEVAIYSYPQWWINKLKIQYPDHWQSMLETGNQHPPMTLRVNTQKISMTDYLQLLARQDIEATPIGAQAIILTKPQAVEKIPGFNDGIVSVQDYGAQLAAPLLDLKDKLKVLDACCAPGGKTGHILESANVAMTSLDSDESRLQRVQSNLDRLSLEANLVVGDASSTSWWDGVPFDRILADVPCTASGIVRRHVDIKWLRREADVASFVAQQAKILPSLWQMLAKGGKLLYVTCSVFYEENQGQVDKFLQQNADATQLPFALFTNDHYSQTNITHINGQLIPSTAHDGFFYALLQKN
;
A
#
# COMPACT_ATOMS: atom_id res chain seq x y z
N MET A 1 -13.38 -1.98 25.10
CA MET A 1 -13.92 -1.81 23.71
C MET A 1 -14.16 -0.34 23.36
N TYR A 2 -14.84 0.50 24.18
CA TYR A 2 -15.07 1.91 23.82
C TYR A 2 -13.78 2.70 23.56
N ILE A 3 -12.68 2.41 24.27
CA ILE A 3 -11.36 3.00 24.02
C ILE A 3 -10.89 2.71 22.58
N SER A 4 -11.03 1.46 22.12
CA SER A 4 -10.67 1.09 20.75
C SER A 4 -11.52 1.82 19.71
N GLN A 5 -12.83 2.02 20.00
CA GLN A 5 -13.72 2.81 19.13
C GLN A 5 -13.31 4.30 19.10
N LEU A 6 -12.92 4.88 20.23
CA LEU A 6 -12.45 6.28 20.30
C LEU A 6 -11.16 6.50 19.52
N ILE A 7 -10.18 5.62 19.71
CA ILE A 7 -8.91 5.66 18.98
C ILE A 7 -9.17 5.53 17.46
N ALA A 8 -9.98 4.55 17.06
CA ALA A 8 -10.29 4.33 15.66
C ALA A 8 -11.08 5.51 15.05
N ALA A 9 -12.05 6.07 15.78
CA ALA A 9 -12.81 7.23 15.33
C ALA A 9 -11.92 8.47 15.18
N ASP A 10 -10.96 8.69 16.09
CA ASP A 10 -10.01 9.79 15.97
C ASP A 10 -9.07 9.60 14.76
N ALA A 11 -8.54 8.39 14.55
CA ALA A 11 -7.71 8.07 13.40
C ALA A 11 -8.47 8.28 12.08
N VAL A 12 -9.70 7.78 11.98
CA VAL A 12 -10.58 7.94 10.80
C VAL A 12 -10.90 9.42 10.55
N HIS A 13 -11.22 10.17 11.60
CA HIS A 13 -11.45 11.61 11.48
C HIS A 13 -10.21 12.37 10.97
N GLN A 14 -9.01 12.04 11.49
CA GLN A 14 -7.76 12.63 10.98
C GLN A 14 -7.52 12.30 9.51
N VAL A 15 -7.89 11.09 9.05
CA VAL A 15 -7.78 10.74 7.62
C VAL A 15 -8.70 11.60 6.77
N PHE A 16 -9.95 11.80 7.16
CA PHE A 16 -10.87 12.70 6.43
C PHE A 16 -10.45 14.17 6.49
N SER A 17 -9.61 14.54 7.47
CA SER A 17 -8.95 15.85 7.52
C SER A 17 -7.68 15.94 6.66
N GLY A 18 -7.35 14.90 5.86
CA GLY A 18 -6.23 14.89 4.91
C GLY A 18 -4.95 14.22 5.39
N ARG A 19 -4.91 13.65 6.61
CA ARG A 19 -3.73 12.96 7.14
C ARG A 19 -3.75 11.49 6.75
N ASN A 20 -2.61 10.93 6.27
CA ASN A 20 -2.57 9.50 5.99
C ASN A 20 -2.69 8.64 7.26
N LEU A 21 -3.25 7.44 7.13
CA LEU A 21 -3.52 6.55 8.27
C LEU A 21 -2.24 6.11 9.00
N THR A 22 -1.13 5.98 8.28
CA THR A 22 0.17 5.62 8.86
C THR A 22 0.65 6.64 9.91
N LEU A 23 0.26 7.91 9.77
CA LEU A 23 0.52 8.97 10.74
C LEU A 23 -0.66 9.20 11.71
N ALA A 24 -1.89 9.05 11.21
CA ALA A 24 -3.11 9.31 12.00
C ALA A 24 -3.29 8.29 13.13
N LEU A 25 -3.07 7.00 12.85
CA LEU A 25 -3.28 5.94 13.85
C LEU A 25 -2.29 6.03 15.03
N PRO A 26 -0.97 6.18 14.84
CA PRO A 26 -0.04 6.42 15.96
C PRO A 26 -0.38 7.67 16.76
N ALA A 27 -0.78 8.76 16.10
CA ALA A 27 -1.21 9.98 16.78
C ALA A 27 -2.47 9.77 17.63
N ALA A 28 -3.47 9.05 17.12
CA ALA A 28 -4.66 8.68 17.87
C ALA A 28 -4.32 7.77 19.07
N LEU A 29 -3.41 6.79 18.88
CA LEU A 29 -2.94 5.90 19.94
C LEU A 29 -2.22 6.66 21.07
N SER A 30 -1.47 7.71 20.75
CA SER A 30 -0.75 8.51 21.75
C SER A 30 -1.66 9.27 22.71
N LEU A 31 -2.92 9.52 22.31
CA LEU A 31 -3.94 10.12 23.18
C LEU A 31 -4.45 9.17 24.29
N PHE A 32 -4.16 7.86 24.15
CA PHE A 32 -4.61 6.82 25.07
C PHE A 32 -3.42 5.96 25.54
N PRO A 33 -2.45 6.52 26.28
CA PRO A 33 -1.23 5.81 26.68
C PRO A 33 -1.51 4.56 27.54
N ALA A 34 -2.60 4.57 28.31
CA ALA A 34 -3.03 3.46 29.15
C ALA A 34 -3.77 2.34 28.40
N ALA A 35 -3.98 2.47 27.07
CA ALA A 35 -4.64 1.43 26.28
C ALA A 35 -3.77 0.16 26.23
N THR A 36 -4.41 -0.98 26.49
CA THR A 36 -3.73 -2.29 26.44
C THR A 36 -3.32 -2.65 25.00
N PRO A 37 -2.33 -3.55 24.80
CA PRO A 37 -1.96 -4.04 23.46
C PRO A 37 -3.16 -4.58 22.66
N GLN A 38 -4.07 -5.29 23.33
CA GLN A 38 -5.30 -5.78 22.71
C GLN A 38 -6.21 -4.65 22.24
N GLN A 39 -6.36 -3.59 23.05
CA GLN A 39 -7.16 -2.41 22.66
C GLN A 39 -6.53 -1.65 21.48
N LYS A 40 -5.20 -1.54 21.45
CA LYS A 40 -4.45 -0.93 20.34
C LYS A 40 -4.60 -1.73 19.06
N GLY A 41 -4.48 -3.06 19.13
CA GLY A 41 -4.70 -3.96 17.99
C GLY A 41 -6.13 -3.88 17.45
N ALA A 42 -7.13 -3.90 18.36
CA ALA A 42 -8.53 -3.72 17.97
C ALA A 42 -8.78 -2.34 17.34
N ALA A 43 -8.18 -1.26 17.85
CA ALA A 43 -8.30 0.07 17.26
C ALA A 43 -7.70 0.12 15.85
N ALA A 44 -6.59 -0.55 15.60
CA ALA A 44 -5.99 -0.68 14.28
C ALA A 44 -6.94 -1.41 13.32
N ASP A 45 -7.45 -2.61 13.69
CA ASP A 45 -8.42 -3.37 12.87
C ASP A 45 -9.64 -2.52 12.53
N LEU A 46 -10.20 -1.81 13.51
CA LEU A 46 -11.35 -0.92 13.31
C LEU A 46 -11.04 0.25 12.36
N SER A 47 -9.85 0.86 12.48
CA SER A 47 -9.45 1.98 11.62
C SER A 47 -9.28 1.54 10.17
N TYR A 48 -8.51 0.47 9.96
CA TYR A 48 -8.29 -0.10 8.63
C TYR A 48 -9.58 -0.61 8.01
N GLY A 49 -10.40 -1.34 8.77
CA GLY A 49 -11.66 -1.90 8.29
C GLY A 49 -12.68 -0.82 7.93
N THR A 50 -12.84 0.20 8.77
CA THR A 50 -13.74 1.32 8.51
C THR A 50 -13.37 2.04 7.22
N LEU A 51 -12.08 2.36 7.01
CA LEU A 51 -11.63 3.02 5.78
C LEU A 51 -11.71 2.10 4.56
N ARG A 52 -11.46 0.80 4.73
CA ARG A 52 -11.59 -0.20 3.66
C ARG A 52 -13.00 -0.24 3.11
N PHE A 53 -14.01 -0.18 3.96
CA PHE A 53 -15.42 -0.29 3.61
C PHE A 53 -16.20 1.02 3.76
N TYR A 54 -15.50 2.17 3.77
CA TYR A 54 -16.14 3.47 3.97
C TYR A 54 -17.22 3.78 2.94
N GLY A 55 -17.05 3.40 1.67
CA GLY A 55 -18.05 3.64 0.63
C GLY A 55 -19.39 2.95 0.95
N GLU A 56 -19.35 1.72 1.41
CA GLU A 56 -20.50 0.95 1.85
C GLU A 56 -21.12 1.54 3.12
N ILE A 57 -20.31 1.72 4.15
CA ILE A 57 -20.74 2.22 5.47
C ILE A 57 -21.33 3.63 5.36
N GLY A 58 -20.68 4.51 4.62
CA GLY A 58 -21.12 5.88 4.39
C GLY A 58 -22.44 5.94 3.63
N ALA A 59 -22.64 5.04 2.66
CA ALA A 59 -23.89 4.92 1.94
C ALA A 59 -25.05 4.50 2.87
N TYR A 60 -24.83 3.56 3.79
CA TYR A 60 -25.85 3.19 4.79
C TYR A 60 -26.17 4.37 5.72
N LEU A 61 -25.16 5.05 6.24
CA LEU A 61 -25.38 6.20 7.11
C LEU A 61 -26.14 7.32 6.40
N THR A 62 -25.85 7.56 5.13
CA THR A 62 -26.57 8.55 4.32
C THR A 62 -28.06 8.22 4.18
N GLN A 63 -28.42 6.93 4.11
CA GLN A 63 -29.84 6.52 4.06
C GLN A 63 -30.54 6.63 5.43
N LEU A 64 -29.79 6.58 6.52
CA LEU A 64 -30.35 6.60 7.89
C LEU A 64 -30.47 8.01 8.47
N MET A 65 -29.79 8.98 7.87
CA MET A 65 -29.75 10.37 8.36
C MET A 65 -30.47 11.29 7.37
N GLU A 66 -31.44 12.05 7.86
CA GLU A 66 -32.16 13.04 7.06
C GLU A 66 -31.26 14.21 6.63
N LYS A 67 -30.26 14.52 7.44
CA LYS A 67 -29.30 15.62 7.20
C LYS A 67 -27.89 15.16 7.56
N PRO A 68 -26.86 15.62 6.81
CA PRO A 68 -25.47 15.36 7.17
C PRO A 68 -25.14 15.81 8.58
N LEU A 69 -24.37 15.02 9.29
CA LEU A 69 -23.86 15.36 10.61
C LEU A 69 -22.79 16.44 10.50
N THR A 70 -22.97 17.53 11.26
CA THR A 70 -22.00 18.63 11.33
C THR A 70 -20.80 18.30 12.22
N ASP A 71 -20.97 17.39 13.19
CA ASP A 71 -19.86 16.93 14.04
C ASP A 71 -19.18 15.71 13.42
N GLU A 72 -18.04 15.97 12.77
CA GLU A 72 -17.26 14.96 12.05
C GLU A 72 -16.72 13.84 12.96
N ARG A 73 -16.49 14.11 14.25
CA ARG A 73 -16.03 13.11 15.23
C ARG A 73 -17.12 12.11 15.58
N ILE A 74 -18.37 12.61 15.73
CA ILE A 74 -19.54 11.74 15.94
C ILE A 74 -19.77 10.92 14.68
N TYR A 75 -19.63 11.51 13.50
CA TYR A 75 -19.73 10.79 12.23
C TYR A 75 -18.67 9.69 12.12
N ALA A 76 -17.40 9.97 12.42
CA ALA A 76 -16.34 8.98 12.43
C ALA A 76 -16.62 7.83 13.42
N LEU A 77 -17.16 8.14 14.62
CA LEU A 77 -17.55 7.13 15.59
C LEU A 77 -18.70 6.24 15.07
N LEU A 78 -19.68 6.83 14.38
CA LEU A 78 -20.76 6.07 13.73
C LEU A 78 -20.24 5.16 12.64
N LEU A 79 -19.29 5.63 11.80
CA LEU A 79 -18.64 4.80 10.78
C LEU A 79 -17.97 3.58 11.40
N VAL A 80 -17.18 3.77 12.47
CA VAL A 80 -16.51 2.69 13.20
C VAL A 80 -17.52 1.70 13.81
N ALA A 81 -18.58 2.20 14.42
CA ALA A 81 -19.60 1.34 15.02
C ALA A 81 -20.40 0.54 13.98
N VAL A 82 -20.77 1.18 12.84
CA VAL A 82 -21.47 0.49 11.74
C VAL A 82 -20.55 -0.57 11.11
N TYR A 83 -19.24 -0.29 10.94
CA TYR A 83 -18.28 -1.30 10.50
C TYR A 83 -18.30 -2.54 11.43
N GLN A 84 -18.29 -2.33 12.75
CA GLN A 84 -18.35 -3.45 13.70
C GLN A 84 -19.64 -4.26 13.58
N LEU A 85 -20.78 -3.58 13.40
CA LEU A 85 -22.09 -4.22 13.27
C LEU A 85 -22.25 -4.94 11.91
N LEU A 86 -21.62 -4.42 10.86
CA LEU A 86 -21.70 -4.97 9.50
C LEU A 86 -20.89 -6.25 9.37
N HIS A 87 -19.71 -6.28 9.98
CA HIS A 87 -18.75 -7.39 9.90
C HIS A 87 -18.70 -8.26 11.16
N ASP A 88 -19.74 -8.21 12.00
CA ASP A 88 -19.94 -9.05 13.20
C ASP A 88 -18.68 -9.13 14.10
N LYS A 89 -18.00 -7.98 14.26
CA LYS A 89 -16.75 -7.90 15.06
C LYS A 89 -16.97 -8.06 16.56
N ALA A 90 -18.19 -7.90 17.04
CA ALA A 90 -18.62 -8.13 18.41
C ALA A 90 -20.16 -8.17 18.46
N ASP A 91 -20.69 -8.67 19.60
CA ASP A 91 -22.14 -8.64 19.86
C ASP A 91 -22.76 -7.25 19.66
N SER A 92 -23.88 -7.18 18.94
CA SER A 92 -24.53 -5.93 18.52
C SER A 92 -24.92 -5.02 19.70
N PHE A 93 -25.41 -5.61 20.78
CA PHE A 93 -25.76 -4.84 21.99
C PHE A 93 -24.51 -4.18 22.58
N THR A 94 -23.42 -4.94 22.66
CA THR A 94 -22.14 -4.45 23.16
C THR A 94 -21.59 -3.32 22.30
N VAL A 95 -21.61 -3.47 20.96
CA VAL A 95 -21.14 -2.42 20.04
C VAL A 95 -21.89 -1.12 20.23
N VAL A 96 -23.24 -1.18 20.25
CA VAL A 96 -24.11 0.01 20.43
C VAL A 96 -23.85 0.66 21.79
N ASN A 97 -23.84 -0.12 22.89
CA ASN A 97 -23.62 0.42 24.24
C ASN A 97 -22.25 1.08 24.36
N GLN A 98 -21.21 0.48 23.82
CA GLN A 98 -19.84 1.05 23.82
C GLN A 98 -19.75 2.32 22.99
N ALA A 99 -20.42 2.42 21.84
CA ALA A 99 -20.46 3.63 21.02
C ALA A 99 -21.19 4.78 21.74
N VAL A 100 -22.31 4.48 22.42
CA VAL A 100 -23.03 5.46 23.26
C VAL A 100 -22.16 5.93 24.45
N HIS A 101 -21.36 5.02 25.02
CA HIS A 101 -20.41 5.39 26.06
C HIS A 101 -19.26 6.23 25.47
N ALA A 102 -18.70 5.82 24.33
CA ALA A 102 -17.60 6.54 23.65
C ALA A 102 -17.98 7.99 23.32
N VAL A 103 -19.17 8.23 22.79
CA VAL A 103 -19.61 9.61 22.48
C VAL A 103 -19.63 10.52 23.71
N SER A 104 -19.87 9.97 24.89
CA SER A 104 -19.84 10.75 26.15
C SER A 104 -18.45 11.19 26.57
N GLN A 105 -17.41 10.59 26.02
CA GLN A 105 -16.00 10.89 26.30
C GLN A 105 -15.41 11.88 25.28
N LEU A 106 -16.12 12.19 24.18
CA LEU A 106 -15.68 13.20 23.24
C LEU A 106 -15.64 14.58 23.90
N LYS A 107 -14.50 15.29 23.77
CA LYS A 107 -14.22 16.56 24.46
C LYS A 107 -14.99 17.75 23.85
N ARG A 108 -16.31 17.85 24.05
CA ARG A 108 -17.07 19.08 23.82
C ARG A 108 -18.17 19.24 24.90
N PRO A 109 -18.23 20.38 25.62
CA PRO A 109 -19.12 20.53 26.78
C PRO A 109 -20.63 20.55 26.49
N THR A 110 -21.05 20.93 25.27
CA THR A 110 -22.45 21.27 24.98
C THR A 110 -23.27 20.21 24.28
N ALA A 111 -22.65 19.09 23.83
CA ALA A 111 -23.31 18.12 22.95
C ALA A 111 -23.67 16.77 23.59
N LYS A 112 -23.38 16.54 24.86
CA LYS A 112 -23.33 15.18 25.45
C LYS A 112 -24.67 14.44 25.52
N SER A 113 -25.79 15.06 25.78
CA SER A 113 -27.08 14.36 25.98
C SER A 113 -27.75 14.00 24.65
N TRP A 114 -27.86 14.92 23.72
CA TRP A 114 -28.45 14.69 22.41
C TRP A 114 -27.60 13.71 21.56
N ALA A 115 -26.28 13.79 21.65
CA ALA A 115 -25.37 12.92 20.89
C ALA A 115 -25.50 11.45 21.28
N LYS A 116 -25.71 11.14 22.57
CA LYS A 116 -26.01 9.76 23.02
C LYS A 116 -27.31 9.22 22.39
N GLY A 117 -28.38 10.03 22.43
CA GLY A 117 -29.65 9.68 21.82
C GLY A 117 -29.53 9.46 20.32
N LEU A 118 -28.82 10.33 19.63
CA LEU A 118 -28.57 10.27 18.19
C LEU A 118 -27.80 8.99 17.82
N VAL A 119 -26.64 8.73 18.44
CA VAL A 119 -25.81 7.54 18.15
C VAL A 119 -26.61 6.25 18.42
N ASN A 120 -27.29 6.17 19.58
CA ASN A 120 -28.14 5.01 19.89
C ASN A 120 -29.26 4.82 18.85
N GLY A 121 -29.93 5.92 18.48
CA GLY A 121 -31.03 5.90 17.50
C GLY A 121 -30.57 5.43 16.13
N ILE A 122 -29.46 5.99 15.60
CA ILE A 122 -28.93 5.62 14.30
C ILE A 122 -28.48 4.16 14.28
N LEU A 123 -27.70 3.69 15.28
CA LEU A 123 -27.16 2.32 15.31
C LEU A 123 -28.27 1.27 15.46
N ARG A 124 -29.30 1.54 16.30
CA ARG A 124 -30.47 0.65 16.41
C ARG A 124 -31.32 0.66 15.15
N ASN A 125 -31.44 1.81 14.48
CA ASN A 125 -32.13 1.91 13.21
C ASN A 125 -31.39 1.14 12.11
N PHE A 126 -30.04 1.22 12.07
CA PHE A 126 -29.21 0.39 11.19
C PHE A 126 -29.51 -1.10 11.38
N LEU A 127 -29.44 -1.60 12.62
CA LEU A 127 -29.72 -3.01 12.92
C LEU A 127 -31.10 -3.45 12.47
N ARG A 128 -32.10 -2.61 12.67
CA ARG A 128 -33.51 -2.92 12.28
C ARG A 128 -33.71 -2.93 10.77
N GLN A 129 -32.97 -2.10 10.02
CA GLN A 129 -33.14 -1.92 8.58
C GLN A 129 -32.00 -2.52 7.73
N LYS A 130 -31.05 -3.27 8.33
CA LYS A 130 -29.82 -3.76 7.68
C LYS A 130 -30.14 -4.40 6.32
N ASP A 131 -31.04 -5.36 6.27
CA ASP A 131 -31.38 -6.09 5.03
C ASP A 131 -32.05 -5.21 3.97
N GLN A 132 -32.89 -4.27 4.40
CA GLN A 132 -33.53 -3.31 3.51
C GLN A 132 -32.52 -2.35 2.89
N LEU A 133 -31.54 -1.89 3.70
CA LEU A 133 -30.45 -1.01 3.25
C LEU A 133 -29.55 -1.73 2.25
N ILE A 134 -29.17 -2.98 2.52
CA ILE A 134 -28.39 -3.80 1.59
C ILE A 134 -29.13 -3.93 0.27
N HIS A 135 -30.43 -4.27 0.30
CA HIS A 135 -31.22 -4.39 -0.91
C HIS A 135 -31.36 -3.06 -1.67
N LYS A 136 -31.54 -1.94 -0.96
CA LYS A 136 -31.68 -0.60 -1.57
C LYS A 136 -30.42 -0.14 -2.28
N LEU A 137 -29.24 -0.50 -1.76
CA LEU A 137 -27.94 -0.07 -2.28
C LEU A 137 -27.29 -1.07 -3.24
N LYS A 138 -27.96 -2.15 -3.60
CA LYS A 138 -27.44 -3.19 -4.51
C LYS A 138 -27.01 -2.70 -5.90
N MET A 139 -27.43 -1.51 -6.32
CA MET A 139 -27.02 -0.88 -7.59
C MET A 139 -26.07 0.31 -7.40
N ASN A 140 -25.69 0.62 -6.17
CA ASN A 140 -24.76 1.70 -5.87
C ASN A 140 -23.33 1.16 -5.90
N GLU A 141 -22.58 1.46 -6.94
CA GLU A 141 -21.21 0.94 -7.12
C GLU A 141 -20.26 1.39 -6.03
N VAL A 142 -20.40 2.62 -5.51
CA VAL A 142 -19.60 3.12 -4.38
C VAL A 142 -19.86 2.29 -3.13
N ALA A 143 -21.12 1.89 -2.90
CA ALA A 143 -21.47 1.02 -1.77
C ALA A 143 -20.96 -0.42 -1.99
N ILE A 144 -21.12 -0.97 -3.21
CA ILE A 144 -20.71 -2.35 -3.54
C ILE A 144 -19.20 -2.53 -3.42
N TYR A 145 -18.45 -1.64 -4.07
CA TYR A 145 -16.99 -1.80 -4.18
C TYR A 145 -16.20 -1.01 -3.13
N SER A 146 -16.83 -0.08 -2.41
CA SER A 146 -16.15 0.83 -1.46
C SER A 146 -14.96 1.57 -2.08
N TYR A 147 -15.20 2.19 -3.24
CA TYR A 147 -14.28 3.09 -3.94
C TYR A 147 -15.00 4.35 -4.41
N PRO A 148 -14.31 5.48 -4.59
CA PRO A 148 -14.89 6.67 -5.21
C PRO A 148 -15.35 6.37 -6.64
N GLN A 149 -16.45 6.97 -7.08
CA GLN A 149 -17.04 6.72 -8.40
C GLN A 149 -16.07 7.02 -9.56
N TRP A 150 -15.26 8.11 -9.45
CA TRP A 150 -14.27 8.45 -10.46
C TRP A 150 -13.25 7.33 -10.68
N TRP A 151 -12.85 6.65 -9.60
CA TRP A 151 -11.90 5.54 -9.66
C TRP A 151 -12.51 4.31 -10.33
N ILE A 152 -13.74 3.96 -9.94
CA ILE A 152 -14.49 2.86 -10.57
C ILE A 152 -14.64 3.11 -12.07
N ASN A 153 -15.04 4.32 -12.47
CA ASN A 153 -15.22 4.69 -13.88
C ASN A 153 -13.89 4.58 -14.66
N LYS A 154 -12.78 5.03 -14.07
CA LYS A 154 -11.45 4.96 -14.68
C LYS A 154 -11.02 3.51 -14.90
N LEU A 155 -11.19 2.63 -13.92
CA LEU A 155 -10.81 1.22 -14.06
C LEU A 155 -11.71 0.49 -15.08
N LYS A 156 -13.00 0.79 -15.16
CA LYS A 156 -13.90 0.23 -16.19
C LYS A 156 -13.41 0.52 -17.61
N ILE A 157 -12.90 1.73 -17.84
CA ILE A 157 -12.39 2.15 -19.16
C ILE A 157 -11.03 1.47 -19.44
N GLN A 158 -10.14 1.43 -18.46
CA GLN A 158 -8.76 0.98 -18.66
C GLN A 158 -8.62 -0.55 -18.60
N TYR A 159 -9.48 -1.22 -17.83
CA TYR A 159 -9.43 -2.67 -17.59
C TYR A 159 -10.83 -3.30 -17.66
N PRO A 160 -11.50 -3.29 -18.81
CA PRO A 160 -12.92 -3.72 -18.94
C PRO A 160 -13.15 -5.15 -18.41
N ASP A 161 -12.18 -6.05 -18.59
CA ASP A 161 -12.28 -7.46 -18.19
C ASP A 161 -11.79 -7.73 -16.74
N HIS A 162 -11.15 -6.74 -16.08
CA HIS A 162 -10.48 -6.96 -14.77
C HIS A 162 -10.90 -5.98 -13.68
N TRP A 163 -11.62 -4.89 -14.00
CA TRP A 163 -11.91 -3.83 -13.05
C TRP A 163 -12.60 -4.29 -11.77
N GLN A 164 -13.53 -5.25 -11.87
CA GLN A 164 -14.26 -5.79 -10.70
C GLN A 164 -13.30 -6.54 -9.78
N SER A 165 -12.55 -7.50 -10.33
CA SER A 165 -11.57 -8.28 -9.56
C SER A 165 -10.49 -7.40 -8.92
N MET A 166 -10.08 -6.31 -9.57
CA MET A 166 -9.12 -5.34 -9.02
C MET A 166 -9.70 -4.61 -7.81
N LEU A 167 -10.96 -4.14 -7.88
CA LEU A 167 -11.64 -3.48 -6.76
C LEU A 167 -11.87 -4.44 -5.59
N GLU A 168 -12.33 -5.66 -5.87
CA GLU A 168 -12.56 -6.71 -4.87
C GLU A 168 -11.25 -7.11 -4.16
N THR A 169 -10.17 -7.33 -4.92
CA THR A 169 -8.83 -7.62 -4.38
C THR A 169 -8.34 -6.49 -3.48
N GLY A 170 -8.55 -5.24 -3.88
CA GLY A 170 -8.17 -4.06 -3.09
C GLY A 170 -8.93 -3.93 -1.76
N ASN A 171 -10.04 -4.64 -1.59
CA ASN A 171 -10.82 -4.73 -0.34
C ASN A 171 -10.47 -5.96 0.51
N GLN A 172 -9.60 -6.85 0.03
CA GLN A 172 -9.12 -7.97 0.82
C GLN A 172 -8.03 -7.57 1.82
N HIS A 173 -7.80 -8.39 2.83
CA HIS A 173 -6.60 -8.26 3.65
C HIS A 173 -5.35 -8.58 2.81
N PRO A 174 -4.29 -7.77 2.92
CA PRO A 174 -3.06 -8.07 2.19
C PRO A 174 -2.41 -9.35 2.69
N PRO A 175 -1.83 -10.18 1.81
CA PRO A 175 -1.01 -11.28 2.24
C PRO A 175 0.24 -10.76 2.95
N MET A 176 0.74 -11.52 3.94
CA MET A 176 2.06 -11.28 4.50
C MET A 176 3.08 -12.06 3.69
N THR A 177 3.79 -11.34 2.83
CA THR A 177 4.78 -11.92 1.93
C THR A 177 6.19 -11.61 2.45
N LEU A 178 7.03 -12.63 2.50
CA LEU A 178 8.43 -12.53 2.85
C LEU A 178 9.29 -12.71 1.60
N ARG A 179 10.40 -11.97 1.53
CA ARG A 179 11.51 -12.21 0.62
C ARG A 179 12.63 -12.88 1.40
N VAL A 180 13.01 -14.08 0.96
CA VAL A 180 14.14 -14.83 1.53
C VAL A 180 15.44 -14.33 0.91
N ASN A 181 16.43 -14.01 1.73
CA ASN A 181 17.78 -13.68 1.28
C ASN A 181 18.53 -14.97 0.93
N THR A 182 18.53 -15.34 -0.35
CA THR A 182 19.14 -16.57 -0.84
C THR A 182 20.66 -16.60 -0.77
N GLN A 183 21.32 -15.48 -0.48
CA GLN A 183 22.74 -15.47 -0.14
C GLN A 183 23.01 -16.00 1.29
N LYS A 184 22.03 -15.92 2.19
CA LYS A 184 22.17 -16.34 3.59
C LYS A 184 21.55 -17.71 3.89
N ILE A 185 20.45 -18.07 3.22
CA ILE A 185 19.75 -19.33 3.47
C ILE A 185 19.03 -19.79 2.18
N SER A 186 18.96 -21.10 1.94
CA SER A 186 18.13 -21.61 0.86
C SER A 186 16.63 -21.50 1.17
N MET A 187 15.81 -21.43 0.11
CA MET A 187 14.35 -21.46 0.25
C MET A 187 13.87 -22.70 1.05
N THR A 188 14.43 -23.85 0.75
CA THR A 188 14.08 -25.13 1.42
C THR A 188 14.41 -25.10 2.90
N ASP A 189 15.61 -24.62 3.27
CA ASP A 189 16.02 -24.56 4.68
C ASP A 189 15.20 -23.53 5.45
N TYR A 190 14.83 -22.41 4.82
CA TYR A 190 13.99 -21.41 5.47
C TYR A 190 12.55 -21.93 5.68
N LEU A 191 11.96 -22.66 4.73
CA LEU A 191 10.67 -23.34 4.93
C LEU A 191 10.72 -24.35 6.09
N GLN A 192 11.81 -25.11 6.21
CA GLN A 192 12.00 -26.01 7.37
C GLN A 192 12.13 -25.24 8.69
N LEU A 193 12.82 -24.08 8.67
CA LEU A 193 12.93 -23.21 9.85
C LEU A 193 11.55 -22.71 10.31
N LEU A 194 10.69 -22.27 9.38
CA LEU A 194 9.32 -21.87 9.67
C LEU A 194 8.49 -23.02 10.23
N ALA A 195 8.57 -24.20 9.59
CA ALA A 195 7.83 -25.39 10.02
C ALA A 195 8.20 -25.84 11.45
N ARG A 196 9.47 -25.72 11.86
CA ARG A 196 9.92 -26.02 13.26
C ARG A 196 9.32 -25.08 14.29
N GLN A 197 8.79 -23.93 13.88
CA GLN A 197 8.13 -22.94 14.75
C GLN A 197 6.62 -22.88 14.51
N ASP A 198 6.03 -23.92 13.91
CA ASP A 198 4.61 -24.03 13.58
C ASP A 198 4.07 -22.85 12.73
N ILE A 199 4.93 -22.27 11.90
CA ILE A 199 4.56 -21.20 10.96
C ILE A 199 4.35 -21.81 9.59
N GLU A 200 3.09 -21.88 9.17
CA GLU A 200 2.70 -22.33 7.83
C GLU A 200 2.98 -21.27 6.77
N ALA A 201 3.61 -21.66 5.67
CA ALA A 201 3.99 -20.78 4.59
C ALA A 201 3.98 -21.51 3.24
N THR A 202 3.69 -20.77 2.17
CA THR A 202 3.66 -21.27 0.79
C THR A 202 4.65 -20.47 -0.07
N PRO A 203 5.61 -21.13 -0.75
CA PRO A 203 6.47 -20.46 -1.73
C PRO A 203 5.65 -20.06 -2.97
N ILE A 204 5.91 -18.84 -3.48
CA ILE A 204 5.22 -18.27 -4.65
C ILE A 204 6.18 -17.74 -5.72
N GLY A 205 7.47 -17.96 -5.55
CA GLY A 205 8.54 -17.54 -6.46
C GLY A 205 9.90 -17.99 -5.94
N ALA A 206 10.98 -17.66 -6.65
CA ALA A 206 12.33 -18.09 -6.30
C ALA A 206 12.76 -17.65 -4.88
N GLN A 207 12.27 -16.51 -4.41
CA GLN A 207 12.63 -15.92 -3.11
C GLN A 207 11.39 -15.52 -2.28
N ALA A 208 10.19 -15.70 -2.80
CA ALA A 208 8.95 -15.22 -2.19
C ALA A 208 8.18 -16.32 -1.48
N ILE A 209 7.73 -16.03 -0.24
CA ILE A 209 6.90 -16.91 0.58
C ILE A 209 5.71 -16.11 1.11
N ILE A 210 4.51 -16.67 1.04
CA ILE A 210 3.33 -16.11 1.74
C ILE A 210 3.11 -16.90 3.04
N LEU A 211 2.99 -16.19 4.16
CA LEU A 211 2.57 -16.79 5.43
C LEU A 211 1.05 -16.99 5.43
N THR A 212 0.59 -18.19 5.80
CA THR A 212 -0.84 -18.51 5.95
C THR A 212 -1.53 -17.59 6.97
N LYS A 213 -0.83 -17.27 8.05
CA LYS A 213 -1.28 -16.30 9.07
C LYS A 213 -0.24 -15.20 9.24
N PRO A 214 -0.63 -13.92 9.15
CA PRO A 214 0.27 -12.81 9.43
C PRO A 214 0.84 -12.92 10.86
N GLN A 215 2.11 -12.57 11.00
CA GLN A 215 2.85 -12.56 12.27
C GLN A 215 3.34 -11.14 12.57
N ALA A 216 3.58 -10.85 13.86
CA ALA A 216 4.36 -9.67 14.21
C ALA A 216 5.78 -9.83 13.67
N VAL A 217 6.34 -8.78 13.09
CA VAL A 217 7.62 -8.85 12.36
C VAL A 217 8.75 -9.38 13.24
N GLU A 218 8.72 -9.01 14.53
CA GLU A 218 9.71 -9.43 15.55
C GLU A 218 9.65 -10.92 15.86
N LYS A 219 8.53 -11.60 15.48
CA LYS A 219 8.34 -13.04 15.66
C LYS A 219 8.71 -13.85 14.43
N ILE A 220 9.06 -13.19 13.33
CA ILE A 220 9.47 -13.89 12.11
C ILE A 220 10.92 -14.38 12.28
N PRO A 221 11.17 -15.72 12.19
CA PRO A 221 12.51 -16.28 12.36
C PRO A 221 13.49 -15.64 11.37
N GLY A 222 14.65 -15.19 11.89
CA GLY A 222 15.73 -14.62 11.10
C GLY A 222 15.46 -13.22 10.51
N PHE A 223 14.36 -12.55 10.90
CA PHE A 223 14.11 -11.18 10.43
C PHE A 223 15.19 -10.21 10.89
N ASN A 224 15.55 -10.23 12.19
CA ASN A 224 16.57 -9.35 12.75
C ASN A 224 17.98 -9.67 12.22
N ASP A 225 18.21 -10.91 11.78
CA ASP A 225 19.50 -11.36 11.21
C ASP A 225 19.59 -11.09 9.70
N GLY A 226 18.59 -10.42 9.11
CA GLY A 226 18.55 -10.12 7.70
C GLY A 226 18.43 -11.36 6.80
N ILE A 227 17.92 -12.48 7.32
CA ILE A 227 17.64 -13.70 6.56
C ILE A 227 16.39 -13.49 5.67
N VAL A 228 15.45 -12.66 6.14
CA VAL A 228 14.24 -12.33 5.39
C VAL A 228 13.89 -10.85 5.50
N SER A 229 13.10 -10.39 4.55
CA SER A 229 12.46 -9.08 4.55
C SER A 229 10.96 -9.21 4.26
N VAL A 230 10.15 -8.33 4.87
CA VAL A 230 8.73 -8.23 4.51
C VAL A 230 8.61 -7.37 3.27
N GLN A 231 8.18 -7.96 2.15
CA GLN A 231 8.01 -7.26 0.88
C GLN A 231 6.92 -7.92 0.06
N ASP A 232 6.02 -7.13 -0.54
CA ASP A 232 5.03 -7.65 -1.48
C ASP A 232 5.67 -8.37 -2.67
N TYR A 233 5.06 -9.45 -3.14
CA TYR A 233 5.63 -10.22 -4.25
C TYR A 233 5.75 -9.37 -5.52
N GLY A 234 4.75 -8.55 -5.83
CA GLY A 234 4.84 -7.61 -6.95
C GLY A 234 6.07 -6.71 -6.83
N ALA A 235 6.38 -6.19 -5.64
CA ALA A 235 7.56 -5.34 -5.42
C ALA A 235 8.89 -6.10 -5.54
N GLN A 236 8.91 -7.42 -5.29
CA GLN A 236 10.11 -8.27 -5.44
C GLN A 236 10.54 -8.45 -6.90
N LEU A 237 9.67 -8.16 -7.86
CA LEU A 237 9.99 -8.33 -9.28
C LEU A 237 10.99 -7.27 -9.80
N ALA A 238 11.17 -6.16 -9.09
CA ALA A 238 12.02 -5.06 -9.52
C ALA A 238 13.49 -5.47 -9.71
N ALA A 239 14.10 -6.17 -8.76
CA ALA A 239 15.52 -6.54 -8.84
C ALA A 239 15.80 -7.55 -9.97
N PRO A 240 15.02 -8.66 -10.15
CA PRO A 240 15.18 -9.54 -11.28
C PRO A 240 15.01 -8.88 -12.64
N LEU A 241 14.09 -7.90 -12.76
CA LEU A 241 13.81 -7.20 -14.01
C LEU A 241 14.89 -6.17 -14.38
N LEU A 242 15.72 -5.73 -13.43
CA LEU A 242 16.75 -4.72 -13.66
C LEU A 242 17.98 -5.26 -14.44
N ASP A 243 18.04 -6.55 -14.74
CA ASP A 243 19.16 -7.20 -15.43
C ASP A 243 20.50 -6.89 -14.77
N LEU A 244 20.61 -7.23 -13.48
CA LEU A 244 21.79 -6.97 -12.65
C LEU A 244 22.95 -7.89 -13.02
N LYS A 245 24.17 -7.35 -12.92
CA LYS A 245 25.44 -8.06 -12.99
C LYS A 245 26.41 -7.48 -11.98
N ASP A 246 27.37 -8.28 -11.54
CA ASP A 246 28.42 -7.79 -10.63
C ASP A 246 29.19 -6.62 -11.23
N LYS A 247 29.65 -5.74 -10.34
CA LYS A 247 30.47 -4.54 -10.63
C LYS A 247 29.76 -3.43 -11.39
N LEU A 248 28.45 -3.52 -11.65
CA LEU A 248 27.69 -2.42 -12.22
C LEU A 248 27.52 -1.28 -11.20
N LYS A 249 27.47 -0.04 -11.70
CA LYS A 249 27.03 1.14 -10.96
C LYS A 249 25.51 1.23 -11.07
N VAL A 250 24.84 1.16 -9.93
CA VAL A 250 23.38 1.10 -9.87
C VAL A 250 22.83 2.26 -9.05
N LEU A 251 21.82 2.93 -9.57
CA LEU A 251 21.03 3.93 -8.85
C LEU A 251 19.64 3.37 -8.52
N ASP A 252 19.23 3.47 -7.25
CA ASP A 252 17.83 3.35 -6.83
C ASP A 252 17.29 4.76 -6.55
N ALA A 253 16.53 5.30 -7.48
CA ALA A 253 15.92 6.61 -7.37
C ALA A 253 14.56 6.49 -6.63
N CYS A 254 14.34 7.38 -5.66
CA CYS A 254 13.18 7.35 -4.75
C CYS A 254 13.16 6.09 -3.86
N CYS A 255 14.31 5.74 -3.29
CA CYS A 255 14.63 4.42 -2.73
C CYS A 255 13.89 4.06 -1.43
N ALA A 256 13.42 5.05 -0.67
CA ALA A 256 12.86 4.79 0.66
C ALA A 256 11.52 4.01 0.63
N PRO A 257 11.39 3.01 1.50
CA PRO A 257 12.16 2.69 2.71
C PRO A 257 13.31 1.69 2.52
N GLY A 258 13.84 1.46 1.31
CA GLY A 258 15.02 0.64 1.06
C GLY A 258 14.76 -0.85 0.77
N GLY A 259 13.51 -1.26 0.59
CA GLY A 259 13.18 -2.66 0.31
C GLY A 259 13.70 -3.16 -1.03
N LYS A 260 13.66 -2.33 -2.08
CA LYS A 260 14.20 -2.63 -3.42
C LYS A 260 15.72 -2.47 -3.44
N THR A 261 16.29 -1.45 -2.77
CA THR A 261 17.73 -1.30 -2.54
C THR A 261 18.35 -2.57 -1.96
N GLY A 262 17.79 -3.06 -0.82
CA GLY A 262 18.26 -4.30 -0.19
C GLY A 262 18.16 -5.49 -1.14
N HIS A 263 17.08 -5.62 -1.92
CA HIS A 263 16.93 -6.71 -2.87
C HIS A 263 17.96 -6.67 -4.02
N ILE A 264 18.29 -5.48 -4.54
CA ILE A 264 19.34 -5.30 -5.54
C ILE A 264 20.67 -5.80 -4.99
N LEU A 265 21.04 -5.38 -3.77
CA LEU A 265 22.29 -5.76 -3.12
C LEU A 265 22.35 -7.24 -2.72
N GLU A 266 21.21 -7.86 -2.41
CA GLU A 266 21.08 -9.31 -2.21
C GLU A 266 21.21 -10.09 -3.52
N SER A 267 21.00 -9.45 -4.69
CA SER A 267 20.96 -10.10 -5.98
C SER A 267 22.31 -10.07 -6.71
N ALA A 268 23.13 -9.03 -6.50
CA ALA A 268 24.42 -8.86 -7.19
C ALA A 268 25.37 -7.94 -6.39
N ASN A 269 26.68 -8.12 -6.58
CA ASN A 269 27.69 -7.25 -6.00
C ASN A 269 27.88 -5.99 -6.86
N VAL A 270 27.16 -4.93 -6.55
CA VAL A 270 27.09 -3.69 -7.32
C VAL A 270 27.56 -2.47 -6.49
N ALA A 271 28.06 -1.44 -7.20
CA ALA A 271 28.28 -0.12 -6.58
C ALA A 271 26.93 0.62 -6.51
N MET A 272 26.29 0.59 -5.33
CA MET A 272 24.93 1.07 -5.11
C MET A 272 24.88 2.51 -4.64
N THR A 273 24.13 3.35 -5.34
CA THR A 273 23.70 4.68 -4.88
C THR A 273 22.19 4.66 -4.68
N SER A 274 21.71 5.14 -3.53
CA SER A 274 20.30 5.18 -3.17
C SER A 274 19.88 6.61 -2.86
N LEU A 275 18.96 7.14 -3.65
CA LEU A 275 18.52 8.53 -3.61
C LEU A 275 17.10 8.64 -3.05
N ASP A 276 16.87 9.55 -2.12
CA ASP A 276 15.54 10.01 -1.73
C ASP A 276 15.56 11.50 -1.38
N SER A 277 14.48 12.20 -1.60
CA SER A 277 14.38 13.64 -1.29
C SER A 277 14.18 13.95 0.19
N ASP A 278 13.85 12.96 1.00
CA ASP A 278 13.55 13.11 2.43
C ASP A 278 14.60 12.37 3.28
N GLU A 279 15.42 13.18 3.99
CA GLU A 279 16.48 12.68 4.87
C GLU A 279 15.91 11.74 5.97
N SER A 280 14.73 12.04 6.51
CA SER A 280 14.11 11.19 7.53
C SER A 280 13.71 9.82 7.00
N ARG A 281 13.37 9.74 5.71
CA ARG A 281 13.10 8.48 5.02
C ARG A 281 14.37 7.71 4.74
N LEU A 282 15.50 8.38 4.41
CA LEU A 282 16.79 7.75 4.23
C LEU A 282 17.34 7.10 5.52
N GLN A 283 17.02 7.64 6.69
CA GLN A 283 17.35 6.99 7.96
C GLN A 283 16.71 5.58 8.09
N ARG A 284 15.51 5.38 7.51
CA ARG A 284 14.88 4.05 7.46
C ARG A 284 15.58 3.12 6.46
N VAL A 285 16.09 3.68 5.35
CA VAL A 285 16.92 2.92 4.41
C VAL A 285 18.19 2.43 5.12
N GLN A 286 18.89 3.33 5.83
CA GLN A 286 20.09 2.97 6.59
C GLN A 286 19.79 1.87 7.62
N SER A 287 18.74 2.02 8.42
CA SER A 287 18.36 1.01 9.42
C SER A 287 18.05 -0.36 8.77
N ASN A 288 17.45 -0.37 7.56
CA ASN A 288 17.23 -1.61 6.82
C ASN A 288 18.55 -2.21 6.31
N LEU A 289 19.46 -1.40 5.77
CA LEU A 289 20.77 -1.85 5.30
C LEU A 289 21.60 -2.42 6.46
N ASP A 290 21.62 -1.76 7.62
CA ASP A 290 22.29 -2.24 8.82
C ASP A 290 21.78 -3.63 9.23
N ARG A 291 20.46 -3.80 9.30
CA ARG A 291 19.82 -5.09 9.61
C ARG A 291 20.18 -6.19 8.62
N LEU A 292 20.29 -5.86 7.33
CA LEU A 292 20.65 -6.79 6.26
C LEU A 292 22.16 -7.05 6.18
N SER A 293 22.99 -6.23 6.86
CA SER A 293 24.45 -6.20 6.74
C SER A 293 24.90 -5.86 5.31
N LEU A 294 24.25 -4.84 4.72
CA LEU A 294 24.50 -4.35 3.36
C LEU A 294 24.89 -2.86 3.40
N GLU A 295 25.62 -2.41 2.39
CA GLU A 295 26.10 -1.04 2.28
C GLU A 295 25.65 -0.40 0.96
N ALA A 296 25.28 0.89 1.01
CA ALA A 296 25.00 1.72 -0.16
C ALA A 296 25.41 3.17 0.11
N ASN A 297 25.72 3.91 -0.94
CA ASN A 297 25.90 5.35 -0.86
C ASN A 297 24.51 6.01 -0.81
N LEU A 298 24.12 6.56 0.36
CA LEU A 298 22.85 7.23 0.56
C LEU A 298 22.97 8.71 0.22
N VAL A 299 22.12 9.22 -0.66
CA VAL A 299 22.15 10.61 -1.14
C VAL A 299 20.79 11.27 -0.91
N VAL A 300 20.78 12.42 -0.25
CA VAL A 300 19.60 13.29 -0.18
C VAL A 300 19.55 14.12 -1.44
N GLY A 301 18.48 13.99 -2.24
CA GLY A 301 18.35 14.75 -3.47
C GLY A 301 17.04 14.50 -4.22
N ASP A 302 16.71 15.41 -5.15
CA ASP A 302 15.53 15.31 -5.99
C ASP A 302 15.87 14.56 -7.28
N ALA A 303 15.17 13.46 -7.55
CA ALA A 303 15.34 12.66 -8.77
C ALA A 303 14.98 13.44 -10.05
N SER A 304 14.25 14.54 -9.96
CA SER A 304 13.98 15.45 -11.09
C SER A 304 15.11 16.43 -11.39
N SER A 305 16.22 16.38 -10.62
CA SER A 305 17.38 17.26 -10.75
C SER A 305 18.67 16.46 -10.85
N THR A 306 19.66 16.99 -11.55
CA THR A 306 21.02 16.43 -11.65
C THR A 306 22.01 17.06 -10.65
N SER A 307 21.57 17.98 -9.78
CA SER A 307 22.45 18.77 -8.91
C SER A 307 23.19 17.96 -7.84
N TRP A 308 22.71 16.78 -7.46
CA TRP A 308 23.30 15.87 -6.50
C TRP A 308 24.29 14.87 -7.14
N TRP A 309 24.27 14.77 -8.48
CA TRP A 309 25.04 13.80 -9.25
C TRP A 309 26.47 14.31 -9.54
N ASP A 310 27.45 13.41 -9.45
CA ASP A 310 28.86 13.71 -9.68
C ASP A 310 29.29 13.68 -11.17
N GLY A 311 28.35 13.41 -12.07
CA GLY A 311 28.61 13.31 -13.51
C GLY A 311 29.04 11.90 -13.98
N VAL A 312 29.19 10.94 -13.09
CA VAL A 312 29.57 9.56 -13.45
C VAL A 312 28.32 8.75 -13.80
N PRO A 313 28.16 8.24 -15.04
CA PRO A 313 26.96 7.54 -15.47
C PRO A 313 26.72 6.24 -14.69
N PHE A 314 25.44 5.88 -14.55
CA PHE A 314 24.99 4.60 -14.00
C PHE A 314 24.73 3.58 -15.12
N ASP A 315 25.10 2.32 -14.88
CA ASP A 315 24.79 1.22 -15.80
C ASP A 315 23.35 0.74 -15.70
N ARG A 316 22.78 0.86 -14.48
CA ARG A 316 21.38 0.51 -14.17
C ARG A 316 20.75 1.59 -13.31
N ILE A 317 19.51 1.92 -13.61
CA ILE A 317 18.69 2.81 -12.79
C ILE A 317 17.37 2.13 -12.49
N LEU A 318 17.04 2.00 -11.21
CA LEU A 318 15.69 1.70 -10.73
C LEU A 318 14.99 3.04 -10.48
N ALA A 319 13.95 3.32 -11.24
CA ALA A 319 13.11 4.50 -11.11
C ALA A 319 11.75 4.12 -10.48
N ASP A 320 11.73 3.86 -9.15
CA ASP A 320 10.51 3.60 -8.37
C ASP A 320 9.85 4.93 -8.02
N VAL A 321 9.22 5.54 -9.02
CA VAL A 321 8.80 6.94 -8.96
C VAL A 321 7.58 7.19 -8.07
N PRO A 322 7.44 8.40 -7.47
CA PRO A 322 6.23 8.80 -6.78
C PRO A 322 5.01 8.65 -7.70
N CYS A 323 3.93 8.06 -7.18
CA CYS A 323 2.70 7.78 -7.91
C CYS A 323 1.47 7.86 -6.99
N THR A 324 0.27 7.67 -7.54
CA THR A 324 -0.96 7.62 -6.74
C THR A 324 -1.00 6.48 -5.73
N ALA A 325 -0.16 5.46 -5.89
CA ALA A 325 -0.13 4.22 -5.12
C ALA A 325 -1.46 3.43 -5.18
N SER A 326 -2.16 3.56 -6.31
CA SER A 326 -3.49 2.97 -6.52
C SER A 326 -3.48 1.44 -6.60
N GLY A 327 -2.33 0.82 -6.82
CA GLY A 327 -2.18 -0.64 -6.86
C GLY A 327 -2.02 -1.32 -5.49
N ILE A 328 -1.71 -0.53 -4.43
CA ILE A 328 -1.43 -1.06 -3.08
C ILE A 328 -2.50 -0.67 -2.04
N VAL A 329 -3.69 -0.33 -2.48
CA VAL A 329 -4.78 0.19 -1.62
C VAL A 329 -5.24 -0.78 -0.53
N ARG A 330 -5.05 -2.09 -0.70
CA ARG A 330 -5.39 -3.04 0.37
C ARG A 330 -4.47 -2.91 1.58
N ARG A 331 -3.24 -2.36 1.41
CA ARG A 331 -2.29 -2.03 2.49
C ARG A 331 -2.49 -0.62 3.02
N HIS A 332 -2.82 0.31 2.13
CA HIS A 332 -3.01 1.72 2.41
C HIS A 332 -4.45 2.13 2.05
N VAL A 333 -5.39 1.68 2.88
CA VAL A 333 -6.85 1.80 2.65
C VAL A 333 -7.35 3.24 2.57
N ASP A 334 -6.63 4.17 3.16
CA ASP A 334 -6.87 5.60 3.16
C ASP A 334 -6.64 6.25 1.78
N ILE A 335 -5.78 5.68 0.94
CA ILE A 335 -5.48 6.18 -0.42
C ILE A 335 -6.76 6.35 -1.24
N LYS A 336 -7.70 5.42 -1.15
CA LYS A 336 -8.97 5.48 -1.88
C LYS A 336 -9.73 6.80 -1.61
N TRP A 337 -9.62 7.35 -0.43
CA TRP A 337 -10.38 8.49 0.05
C TRP A 337 -9.58 9.80 0.10
N LEU A 338 -8.25 9.69 0.18
CA LEU A 338 -7.35 10.82 0.14
C LEU A 338 -7.03 11.28 -1.29
N ARG A 339 -6.99 10.35 -2.26
CA ARG A 339 -6.73 10.70 -3.66
C ARG A 339 -7.96 11.28 -4.34
N ARG A 340 -7.71 12.30 -5.15
CA ARG A 340 -8.68 12.93 -6.06
C ARG A 340 -8.29 12.58 -7.50
N GLU A 341 -9.21 12.66 -8.41
CA GLU A 341 -8.95 12.39 -9.83
C GLU A 341 -7.84 13.30 -10.39
N ALA A 342 -7.82 14.58 -9.98
CA ALA A 342 -6.80 15.55 -10.39
C ALA A 342 -5.37 15.21 -9.92
N ASP A 343 -5.22 14.42 -8.84
CA ASP A 343 -3.90 14.02 -8.34
C ASP A 343 -3.17 13.13 -9.34
N VAL A 344 -3.89 12.35 -10.17
CA VAL A 344 -3.29 11.54 -11.24
C VAL A 344 -2.47 12.43 -12.18
N ALA A 345 -3.03 13.53 -12.64
CA ALA A 345 -2.34 14.48 -13.51
C ALA A 345 -1.11 15.12 -12.82
N SER A 346 -1.19 15.38 -11.53
CA SER A 346 -0.09 15.93 -10.75
C SER A 346 1.10 14.96 -10.65
N PHE A 347 0.84 13.68 -10.39
CA PHE A 347 1.88 12.64 -10.37
C PHE A 347 2.48 12.42 -11.76
N VAL A 348 1.65 12.37 -12.81
CA VAL A 348 2.12 12.28 -14.20
C VAL A 348 3.07 13.44 -14.53
N ALA A 349 2.76 14.67 -14.11
CA ALA A 349 3.62 15.84 -14.33
C ALA A 349 4.95 15.74 -13.55
N GLN A 350 4.94 15.16 -12.35
CA GLN A 350 6.14 14.91 -11.57
C GLN A 350 7.03 13.83 -12.22
N GLN A 351 6.44 12.71 -12.62
CA GLN A 351 7.11 11.61 -13.30
C GLN A 351 7.73 12.06 -14.64
N ALA A 352 7.05 12.95 -15.38
CA ALA A 352 7.54 13.54 -16.62
C ALA A 352 8.80 14.41 -16.44
N LYS A 353 9.10 14.87 -15.23
CA LYS A 353 10.37 15.56 -14.89
C LYS A 353 11.45 14.59 -14.43
N ILE A 354 11.06 13.56 -13.67
CA ILE A 354 12.00 12.58 -13.12
C ILE A 354 12.63 11.72 -14.22
N LEU A 355 11.82 11.18 -15.13
CA LEU A 355 12.29 10.21 -16.11
C LEU A 355 13.38 10.79 -17.05
N PRO A 356 13.24 11.99 -17.64
CA PRO A 356 14.32 12.59 -18.44
C PRO A 356 15.57 12.93 -17.63
N SER A 357 15.43 13.37 -16.37
CA SER A 357 16.56 13.64 -15.49
C SER A 357 17.39 12.36 -15.25
N LEU A 358 16.73 11.26 -14.89
CA LEU A 358 17.40 9.97 -14.69
C LEU A 358 18.01 9.43 -16.00
N TRP A 359 17.37 9.70 -17.15
CA TRP A 359 17.88 9.29 -18.45
C TRP A 359 19.21 9.94 -18.80
N GLN A 360 19.42 11.21 -18.41
CA GLN A 360 20.72 11.88 -18.58
C GLN A 360 21.83 11.19 -17.83
N MET A 361 21.54 10.63 -16.65
CA MET A 361 22.50 9.94 -15.78
C MET A 361 22.78 8.50 -16.22
N LEU A 362 22.00 7.96 -17.16
CA LEU A 362 22.16 6.58 -17.63
C LEU A 362 23.28 6.49 -18.68
N ALA A 363 24.17 5.52 -18.52
CA ALA A 363 25.24 5.24 -19.48
C ALA A 363 24.66 4.79 -20.85
N LYS A 364 25.39 4.99 -21.93
CA LYS A 364 25.08 4.40 -23.22
C LYS A 364 25.12 2.86 -23.10
N GLY A 365 24.09 2.16 -23.61
CA GLY A 365 23.86 0.73 -23.39
C GLY A 365 23.29 0.38 -22.01
N GLY A 366 23.16 1.36 -21.12
CA GLY A 366 22.57 1.20 -19.80
C GLY A 366 21.06 0.93 -19.85
N LYS A 367 20.50 0.46 -18.75
CA LYS A 367 19.07 0.14 -18.64
C LYS A 367 18.43 0.86 -17.45
N LEU A 368 17.23 1.39 -17.67
CA LEU A 368 16.40 2.01 -16.67
C LEU A 368 15.10 1.20 -16.52
N LEU A 369 14.84 0.72 -15.30
CA LEU A 369 13.57 0.09 -14.95
C LEU A 369 12.65 1.14 -14.34
N TYR A 370 11.63 1.54 -15.08
CA TYR A 370 10.58 2.41 -14.60
C TYR A 370 9.53 1.59 -13.85
N VAL A 371 9.21 2.02 -12.63
CA VAL A 371 8.31 1.30 -11.72
C VAL A 371 7.33 2.25 -11.08
N THR A 372 6.08 1.83 -10.99
CA THR A 372 5.08 2.45 -10.13
C THR A 372 4.29 1.39 -9.36
N CYS A 373 3.74 1.75 -8.22
CA CYS A 373 2.69 0.97 -7.55
C CYS A 373 1.29 1.53 -7.89
N SER A 374 1.12 2.08 -9.09
CA SER A 374 -0.17 2.56 -9.62
C SER A 374 -0.78 1.54 -10.58
N VAL A 375 -2.12 1.58 -10.69
CA VAL A 375 -2.86 0.86 -11.73
C VAL A 375 -3.39 1.79 -12.83
N PHE A 376 -3.11 3.09 -12.76
CA PHE A 376 -3.60 4.03 -13.76
C PHE A 376 -2.66 4.13 -14.96
N TYR A 377 -3.22 3.92 -16.16
CA TYR A 377 -2.48 3.94 -17.42
C TYR A 377 -1.64 5.20 -17.63
N GLU A 378 -2.15 6.36 -17.20
CA GLU A 378 -1.50 7.66 -17.39
C GLU A 378 -0.16 7.77 -16.63
N GLU A 379 -0.03 7.11 -15.49
CA GLU A 379 1.20 7.04 -14.70
C GLU A 379 2.15 5.94 -15.17
N ASN A 380 1.66 5.00 -16.00
CA ASN A 380 2.29 3.76 -16.38
C ASN A 380 2.69 3.78 -17.86
N GLN A 381 2.08 2.94 -18.71
CA GLN A 381 2.43 2.88 -20.14
C GLN A 381 2.24 4.22 -20.84
N GLY A 382 1.23 5.00 -20.48
CA GLY A 382 1.02 6.32 -21.05
C GLY A 382 2.17 7.32 -20.78
N GLN A 383 2.89 7.15 -19.66
CA GLN A 383 4.10 7.93 -19.36
C GLN A 383 5.29 7.43 -20.17
N VAL A 384 5.45 6.12 -20.30
CA VAL A 384 6.52 5.48 -21.08
C VAL A 384 6.38 5.83 -22.57
N ASP A 385 5.18 5.75 -23.13
CA ASP A 385 4.92 6.08 -24.54
C ASP A 385 5.30 7.52 -24.87
N LYS A 386 4.94 8.47 -24.02
CA LYS A 386 5.34 9.89 -24.16
C LYS A 386 6.85 10.07 -24.10
N PHE A 387 7.51 9.37 -23.18
CA PHE A 387 8.96 9.43 -23.04
C PHE A 387 9.67 8.90 -24.29
N LEU A 388 9.24 7.75 -24.82
CA LEU A 388 9.81 7.14 -26.03
C LEU A 388 9.62 8.03 -27.26
N GLN A 389 8.50 8.73 -27.39
CA GLN A 389 8.26 9.68 -28.49
C GLN A 389 9.24 10.87 -28.46
N GLN A 390 9.73 11.24 -27.27
CA GLN A 390 10.62 12.39 -27.08
C GLN A 390 12.11 12.04 -27.07
N ASN A 391 12.46 10.73 -26.95
CA ASN A 391 13.84 10.26 -26.78
C ASN A 391 14.13 9.15 -27.79
N ALA A 392 14.66 9.52 -28.96
CA ALA A 392 14.96 8.59 -30.05
C ALA A 392 16.07 7.57 -29.71
N ASP A 393 16.85 7.82 -28.66
CA ASP A 393 17.87 6.92 -28.11
C ASP A 393 17.32 5.92 -27.10
N ALA A 394 16.01 5.94 -26.80
CA ALA A 394 15.35 5.05 -25.88
C ALA A 394 14.59 3.94 -26.60
N THR A 395 14.76 2.71 -26.12
CA THR A 395 14.01 1.54 -26.59
C THR A 395 13.42 0.80 -25.41
N GLN A 396 12.11 0.53 -25.43
CA GLN A 396 11.48 -0.35 -24.43
C GLN A 396 11.79 -1.80 -24.78
N LEU A 397 12.40 -2.52 -23.82
CA LEU A 397 12.74 -3.93 -23.98
C LEU A 397 11.55 -4.80 -23.57
N PRO A 398 11.27 -5.88 -24.31
CA PRO A 398 10.34 -6.90 -23.84
C PRO A 398 10.97 -7.65 -22.66
N PHE A 399 10.17 -7.98 -21.66
CA PHE A 399 10.57 -8.94 -20.63
C PHE A 399 9.44 -9.93 -20.39
N ALA A 400 9.82 -11.19 -20.26
CA ALA A 400 8.88 -12.21 -19.84
C ALA A 400 8.75 -12.12 -18.32
N LEU A 401 7.60 -11.66 -17.83
CA LEU A 401 7.28 -11.78 -16.42
C LEU A 401 7.03 -13.26 -16.13
N PHE A 402 8.11 -13.99 -15.74
CA PHE A 402 8.00 -15.28 -15.03
C PHE A 402 7.45 -16.48 -15.79
N THR A 403 7.98 -16.76 -16.99
CA THR A 403 7.55 -17.92 -17.76
C THR A 403 8.19 -19.25 -17.34
N ASN A 404 9.23 -19.27 -16.48
CA ASN A 404 10.01 -20.47 -16.20
C ASN A 404 10.43 -20.70 -14.74
N ASP A 405 9.69 -20.19 -13.76
CA ASP A 405 10.05 -20.41 -12.36
C ASP A 405 9.40 -21.71 -11.84
N HIS A 406 10.20 -22.67 -11.37
CA HIS A 406 9.74 -23.94 -10.81
C HIS A 406 8.78 -23.79 -9.60
N TYR A 407 8.63 -22.56 -9.08
CA TYR A 407 7.76 -22.21 -7.95
C TYR A 407 6.55 -21.38 -8.36
N SER A 408 6.33 -21.09 -9.64
CA SER A 408 5.20 -20.26 -10.07
C SER A 408 3.88 -21.03 -10.03
N GLN A 409 3.35 -21.26 -8.82
CA GLN A 409 1.96 -21.69 -8.65
C GLN A 409 0.96 -20.53 -8.82
N THR A 410 1.45 -19.30 -8.98
CA THR A 410 0.61 -18.12 -9.16
C THR A 410 0.63 -17.71 -10.63
N ASN A 411 -0.51 -17.87 -11.31
CA ASN A 411 -0.72 -17.25 -12.61
C ASN A 411 -0.68 -15.72 -12.45
N ILE A 412 0.46 -15.08 -12.75
CA ILE A 412 0.58 -13.63 -12.76
C ILE A 412 -0.12 -13.10 -14.00
N THR A 413 -1.21 -12.38 -13.82
CA THR A 413 -1.87 -11.67 -14.90
C THR A 413 -1.23 -10.31 -15.09
N HIS A 414 -0.72 -10.02 -16.27
CA HIS A 414 -0.19 -8.70 -16.62
C HIS A 414 -0.70 -8.24 -17.99
N ILE A 415 -0.80 -6.92 -18.14
CA ILE A 415 -1.17 -6.26 -19.40
C ILE A 415 -0.09 -5.21 -19.68
N ASN A 416 0.73 -5.40 -20.69
CA ASN A 416 1.78 -4.43 -21.08
C ASN A 416 2.63 -3.92 -19.90
N GLY A 417 3.13 -4.86 -19.05
CA GLY A 417 3.92 -4.50 -17.87
C GLY A 417 3.11 -4.16 -16.61
N GLN A 418 1.79 -3.99 -16.72
CA GLN A 418 0.91 -3.79 -15.58
C GLN A 418 0.55 -5.12 -14.93
N LEU A 419 0.99 -5.34 -13.70
CA LEU A 419 0.50 -6.43 -12.86
C LEU A 419 -0.90 -6.12 -12.37
N ILE A 420 -1.86 -6.98 -12.69
CA ILE A 420 -3.22 -6.89 -12.16
C ILE A 420 -3.21 -7.40 -10.72
N PRO A 421 -3.66 -6.62 -9.73
CA PRO A 421 -3.69 -7.06 -8.33
C PRO A 421 -4.39 -8.41 -8.17
N SER A 422 -3.79 -9.31 -7.39
CA SER A 422 -4.30 -10.66 -7.15
C SER A 422 -4.27 -10.99 -5.65
N THR A 423 -4.72 -12.17 -5.26
CA THR A 423 -4.60 -12.65 -3.88
C THR A 423 -3.15 -12.73 -3.42
N ALA A 424 -2.19 -12.96 -4.34
CA ALA A 424 -0.78 -13.17 -4.04
C ALA A 424 0.06 -11.88 -4.04
N HIS A 425 -0.31 -10.86 -4.82
CA HIS A 425 0.48 -9.64 -4.97
C HIS A 425 -0.39 -8.40 -5.19
N ASP A 426 0.19 -7.25 -4.91
CA ASP A 426 -0.38 -5.94 -5.20
C ASP A 426 -0.22 -5.58 -6.69
N GLY A 427 -0.84 -4.46 -7.09
CA GLY A 427 -0.70 -3.90 -8.43
C GLY A 427 0.59 -3.10 -8.57
N PHE A 428 1.41 -3.44 -9.58
CA PHE A 428 2.62 -2.72 -9.95
C PHE A 428 2.69 -2.59 -11.45
N PHE A 429 3.39 -1.57 -11.92
CA PHE A 429 3.75 -1.43 -13.33
C PHE A 429 5.27 -1.46 -13.49
N TYR A 430 5.73 -2.08 -14.55
CA TYR A 430 7.14 -2.21 -14.92
C TYR A 430 7.36 -1.91 -16.39
N ALA A 431 8.38 -1.12 -16.71
CA ALA A 431 8.88 -0.93 -18.06
C ALA A 431 10.42 -0.84 -18.05
N LEU A 432 11.08 -1.73 -18.79
CA LEU A 432 12.53 -1.72 -18.92
C LEU A 432 12.92 -0.96 -20.18
N LEU A 433 13.67 0.12 -20.02
CA LEU A 433 14.15 1.00 -21.10
C LEU A 433 15.65 0.84 -21.26
N GLN A 434 16.14 0.75 -22.50
CA GLN A 434 17.57 0.73 -22.83
C GLN A 434 17.95 1.98 -23.59
N LYS A 435 19.11 2.55 -23.23
CA LYS A 435 19.72 3.71 -23.92
C LYS A 435 20.66 3.20 -25.03
N ASN A 436 20.40 3.59 -26.27
CA ASN A 436 21.18 3.17 -27.45
C ASN A 436 22.44 4.02 -27.64
#